data_1bf197447ffcf33f694c82e18b1418d4
#
_entry.id   1bf197447ffcf33f694c82e18b1418d4
#
_cell.length_a   1.000
_cell.length_b   1.000
_cell.length_c   1.000
_cell.angle_alpha   90.00
_cell.angle_beta   90.00
_cell.angle_gamma   90.00
#
_symmetry.space_group_name_H-M   'P 1'
#
loop_
_entity.id
_entity.type
_entity.pdbx_description
1 polymer ?
#
loop_
_entity_poly.entity_id
_entity_poly.type
_entity_poly.pdbx_seq_one_letter_code
_entity_poly.pdbx_strand_id
1 'polypeptide(L)'
;SAASDVYKRQGIQLLQRTTRKLSVTPDGRHYYAECKRLLAEIATLESSFPGRSAQPRGRFKVGMPQSLARQSIIPRLPAFLQQHPGLELILCSSDSVEDIIQEGYDCAIRAGRIDDSTTLVARPLANFSWRVLASPAYIAAYGQPETLGDLERHRAVGYLDHRTGR
;
A
#
# COMPACT_ATOMS: atom_id res chain seq x y z
N SER A 1 15.41 37.36 -7.81
CA SER A 1 16.42 36.43 -8.34
C SER A 1 15.72 35.15 -8.74
N ALA A 2 16.13 34.53 -9.84
CA ALA A 2 15.53 33.34 -10.42
C ALA A 2 15.30 32.17 -9.42
N ALA A 3 16.07 32.11 -8.35
CA ALA A 3 15.90 31.10 -7.28
C ALA A 3 14.64 31.31 -6.41
N SER A 4 14.08 32.54 -6.40
CA SER A 4 12.84 32.83 -5.65
C SER A 4 11.58 32.44 -6.43
N ASP A 5 11.64 32.42 -7.75
CA ASP A 5 10.47 32.17 -8.60
C ASP A 5 10.14 30.67 -8.72
N VAL A 6 11.11 29.77 -8.51
CA VAL A 6 10.90 28.33 -8.52
C VAL A 6 10.00 27.86 -7.36
N TYR A 7 9.97 28.64 -6.27
CA TYR A 7 9.19 28.30 -5.06
C TYR A 7 7.82 28.96 -4.99
N LYS A 8 7.50 29.84 -5.94
CA LYS A 8 6.23 30.56 -6.02
C LYS A 8 5.62 30.40 -7.40
N ARG A 9 4.35 30.08 -7.45
CA ARG A 9 3.56 30.10 -8.68
C ARG A 9 2.32 30.95 -8.44
N GLN A 10 2.09 31.97 -9.28
CA GLN A 10 0.96 32.87 -9.16
C GLN A 10 0.81 33.54 -7.77
N GLY A 11 1.95 33.87 -7.11
CA GLY A 11 1.93 34.50 -5.78
C GLY A 11 1.79 33.55 -4.59
N ILE A 12 1.54 32.23 -4.83
CA ILE A 12 1.41 31.21 -3.78
C ILE A 12 2.77 30.57 -3.52
N GLN A 13 3.18 30.52 -2.26
CA GLN A 13 4.43 29.88 -1.87
C GLN A 13 4.21 28.38 -1.71
N LEU A 14 4.79 27.57 -2.59
CA LEU A 14 4.68 26.10 -2.58
C LEU A 14 5.69 25.42 -1.66
N LEU A 15 6.89 26.03 -1.54
CA LEU A 15 7.97 25.54 -0.69
C LEU A 15 8.43 26.63 0.25
N GLN A 16 8.68 26.27 1.50
CA GLN A 16 9.26 27.15 2.50
C GLN A 16 10.68 26.72 2.79
N ARG A 17 11.63 27.63 2.61
CA ARG A 17 13.05 27.42 2.88
C ARG A 17 13.45 28.20 4.11
N THR A 18 13.97 27.51 5.10
CA THR A 18 14.74 28.10 6.20
C THR A 18 16.22 27.88 5.93
N THR A 19 17.10 28.51 6.68
CA THR A 19 18.55 28.37 6.55
C THR A 19 19.04 26.93 6.74
N ARG A 20 18.21 26.05 7.33
CA ARG A 20 18.55 24.67 7.67
C ARG A 20 17.62 23.60 7.07
N LYS A 21 16.44 23.98 6.56
CA LYS A 21 15.46 22.97 6.11
C LYS A 21 14.57 23.52 4.98
N LEU A 22 14.30 22.64 3.99
CA LEU A 22 13.27 22.85 2.98
C LEU A 22 12.03 22.08 3.41
N SER A 23 10.87 22.74 3.44
CA SER A 23 9.58 22.11 3.74
C SER A 23 8.53 22.50 2.71
N VAL A 24 7.59 21.58 2.45
CA VAL A 24 6.47 21.82 1.55
C VAL A 24 5.36 22.50 2.35
N THR A 25 4.82 23.59 1.81
CA THR A 25 3.68 24.31 2.42
C THR A 25 2.38 23.50 2.28
N PRO A 26 1.29 23.83 3.00
CA PRO A 26 -0.02 23.25 2.75
C PRO A 26 -0.46 23.38 1.29
N ASP A 27 -0.30 24.58 0.72
CA ASP A 27 -0.62 24.85 -0.69
C ASP A 27 0.28 24.06 -1.64
N GLY A 28 1.56 23.87 -1.28
CA GLY A 28 2.48 23.02 -2.03
C GLY A 28 2.06 21.58 -2.06
N ARG A 29 1.56 21.02 -0.95
CA ARG A 29 1.01 19.65 -0.91
C ARG A 29 -0.24 19.52 -1.76
N HIS A 30 -1.15 20.49 -1.65
CA HIS A 30 -2.36 20.49 -2.47
C HIS A 30 -2.02 20.59 -3.97
N TYR A 31 -1.15 21.51 -4.34
CA TYR A 31 -0.69 21.67 -5.72
C TYR A 31 -0.04 20.39 -6.26
N TYR A 32 0.80 19.75 -5.47
CA TYR A 32 1.45 18.48 -5.84
C TYR A 32 0.44 17.36 -6.07
N ALA A 33 -0.56 17.23 -5.19
CA ALA A 33 -1.61 16.23 -5.31
C ALA A 33 -2.42 16.43 -6.61
N GLU A 34 -2.80 17.67 -6.92
CA GLU A 34 -3.52 17.99 -8.16
C GLU A 34 -2.67 17.76 -9.41
N CYS A 35 -1.39 18.11 -9.38
CA CYS A 35 -0.47 17.81 -10.48
C CYS A 35 -0.37 16.29 -10.72
N LYS A 36 -0.25 15.48 -9.66
CA LYS A 36 -0.24 14.01 -9.79
C LYS A 36 -1.54 13.49 -10.41
N ARG A 37 -2.69 14.02 -9.98
CA ARG A 37 -3.99 13.64 -10.54
C ARG A 37 -4.08 13.94 -12.04
N LEU A 38 -3.71 15.15 -12.44
CA LEU A 38 -3.73 15.55 -13.85
C LEU A 38 -2.79 14.72 -14.72
N LEU A 39 -1.59 14.42 -14.22
CA LEU A 39 -0.65 13.55 -14.93
C LEU A 39 -1.19 12.12 -15.08
N ALA A 40 -1.89 11.60 -14.09
CA ALA A 40 -2.54 10.30 -14.17
C ALA A 40 -3.69 10.29 -15.19
N GLU A 41 -4.47 11.38 -15.26
CA GLU A 41 -5.52 11.54 -16.27
C GLU A 41 -4.95 11.60 -17.71
N ILE A 42 -3.84 12.31 -17.89
CA ILE A 42 -3.13 12.34 -19.18
C ILE A 42 -2.65 10.93 -19.56
N ALA A 43 -2.02 10.21 -18.64
CA ALA A 43 -1.57 8.84 -18.89
C ALA A 43 -2.74 7.90 -19.23
N THR A 44 -3.89 8.08 -18.58
CA THR A 44 -5.11 7.32 -18.86
C THR A 44 -5.63 7.64 -20.27
N LEU A 45 -5.66 8.92 -20.63
CA LEU A 45 -6.07 9.35 -21.95
C LEU A 45 -5.13 8.78 -23.02
N GLU A 46 -3.83 8.84 -22.82
CA GLU A 46 -2.84 8.28 -23.74
C GLU A 46 -2.99 6.76 -23.92
N SER A 47 -3.34 6.04 -22.84
CA SER A 47 -3.60 4.59 -22.89
C SER A 47 -4.91 4.21 -23.57
N SER A 48 -5.83 5.15 -23.73
CA SER A 48 -7.16 4.90 -24.35
C SER A 48 -7.12 4.88 -25.86
N PHE A 49 -6.01 5.31 -26.49
CA PHE A 49 -5.91 5.31 -27.96
C PHE A 49 -5.67 3.90 -28.51
N PRO A 50 -6.50 3.41 -29.46
CA PRO A 50 -6.31 2.11 -30.08
C PRO A 50 -4.95 2.05 -30.81
N GLY A 51 -4.17 1.01 -30.53
CA GLY A 51 -2.87 0.79 -31.18
C GLY A 51 -1.64 1.12 -30.31
N ARG A 52 -1.81 1.76 -29.16
CA ARG A 52 -0.79 1.82 -28.12
C ARG A 52 -1.18 0.88 -26.97
N SER A 53 -0.85 -0.39 -27.10
CA SER A 53 -0.63 -1.24 -25.93
C SER A 53 0.57 -0.67 -25.20
N ALA A 54 0.33 0.39 -24.43
CA ALA A 54 1.37 1.02 -23.62
C ALA A 54 1.76 -0.01 -22.56
N GLN A 55 2.85 -0.73 -22.81
CA GLN A 55 3.45 -1.53 -21.75
C GLN A 55 3.70 -0.60 -20.55
N PRO A 56 3.25 -0.97 -19.36
CA PRO A 56 3.43 -0.13 -18.19
C PRO A 56 4.93 0.14 -17.98
N ARG A 57 5.27 1.40 -17.76
CA ARG A 57 6.65 1.87 -17.58
C ARG A 57 6.72 2.81 -16.40
N GLY A 58 7.88 2.84 -15.77
CA GLY A 58 8.15 3.74 -14.66
C GLY A 58 8.24 3.02 -13.32
N ARG A 59 8.42 3.82 -12.27
CA ARG A 59 8.58 3.35 -10.91
C ARG A 59 7.22 3.29 -10.22
N PHE A 60 6.95 2.17 -9.55
CA PHE A 60 5.70 1.91 -8.86
C PHE A 60 5.96 1.39 -7.45
N LYS A 61 5.51 2.12 -6.43
CA LYS A 61 5.71 1.79 -5.01
C LYS A 61 4.45 1.16 -4.43
N VAL A 62 4.55 -0.09 -3.98
CA VAL A 62 3.42 -0.88 -3.46
C VAL A 62 3.67 -1.26 -2.02
N GLY A 63 2.71 -0.94 -1.13
CA GLY A 63 2.66 -1.41 0.25
C GLY A 63 1.82 -2.67 0.38
N MET A 64 2.24 -3.66 1.20
CA MET A 64 1.46 -4.87 1.42
C MET A 64 1.86 -5.60 2.71
N PRO A 65 0.99 -6.47 3.26
CA PRO A 65 1.34 -7.32 4.39
C PRO A 65 2.53 -8.24 4.05
N GLN A 66 3.42 -8.45 5.03
CA GLN A 66 4.64 -9.22 4.83
C GLN A 66 4.37 -10.65 4.39
N SER A 67 3.38 -11.31 4.97
CA SER A 67 2.99 -12.68 4.61
C SER A 67 2.54 -12.79 3.16
N LEU A 68 1.73 -11.84 2.68
CA LEU A 68 1.28 -11.77 1.30
C LEU A 68 2.45 -11.55 0.33
N ALA A 69 3.33 -10.60 0.67
CA ALA A 69 4.53 -10.33 -0.12
C ALA A 69 5.35 -11.63 -0.31
N ARG A 70 5.72 -12.29 0.78
CA ARG A 70 6.61 -13.44 0.75
C ARG A 70 6.02 -14.68 0.11
N GLN A 71 4.74 -14.96 0.38
CA GLN A 71 4.12 -16.23 -0.04
C GLN A 71 3.48 -16.15 -1.42
N SER A 72 3.01 -14.98 -1.83
CA SER A 72 2.19 -14.87 -3.03
C SER A 72 2.79 -13.97 -4.10
N ILE A 73 3.36 -12.83 -3.73
CA ILE A 73 3.79 -11.83 -4.71
C ILE A 73 5.24 -12.07 -5.16
N ILE A 74 6.20 -12.10 -4.24
CA ILE A 74 7.62 -12.21 -4.55
C ILE A 74 7.94 -13.42 -5.43
N PRO A 75 7.40 -14.63 -5.20
CA PRO A 75 7.68 -15.78 -6.06
C PRO A 75 7.22 -15.62 -7.52
N ARG A 76 6.26 -14.72 -7.78
CA ARG A 76 5.70 -14.47 -9.11
C ARG A 76 6.31 -13.26 -9.81
N LEU A 77 7.06 -12.43 -9.08
CA LEU A 77 7.65 -11.20 -9.63
C LEU A 77 8.59 -11.43 -10.81
N PRO A 78 9.47 -12.44 -10.82
CA PRO A 78 10.39 -12.62 -11.94
C PRO A 78 9.64 -12.75 -13.28
N ALA A 79 8.60 -13.57 -13.33
CA ALA A 79 7.79 -13.76 -14.54
C ALA A 79 7.00 -12.49 -14.91
N PHE A 80 6.48 -11.77 -13.93
CA PHE A 80 5.77 -10.52 -14.13
C PHE A 80 6.68 -9.42 -14.71
N LEU A 81 7.89 -9.24 -14.14
CA LEU A 81 8.84 -8.23 -14.60
C LEU A 81 9.43 -8.55 -15.99
N GLN A 82 9.56 -9.84 -16.33
CA GLN A 82 9.93 -10.23 -17.70
C GLN A 82 8.87 -9.80 -18.73
N GLN A 83 7.59 -9.83 -18.37
CA GLN A 83 6.48 -9.37 -19.24
C GLN A 83 6.40 -7.85 -19.29
N HIS A 84 6.91 -7.15 -18.27
CA HIS A 84 6.84 -5.70 -18.14
C HIS A 84 8.23 -5.08 -17.89
N PRO A 85 9.16 -5.16 -18.86
CA PRO A 85 10.57 -4.77 -18.66
C PRO A 85 10.78 -3.28 -18.40
N GLY A 86 9.77 -2.45 -18.69
CA GLY A 86 9.81 -1.00 -18.41
C GLY A 86 9.37 -0.62 -17.00
N LEU A 87 8.95 -1.60 -16.17
CA LEU A 87 8.41 -1.35 -14.83
C LEU A 87 9.48 -1.56 -13.75
N GLU A 88 9.68 -0.56 -12.89
CA GLU A 88 10.48 -0.66 -11.67
C GLU A 88 9.53 -0.76 -10.48
N LEU A 89 9.57 -1.88 -9.74
CA LEU A 89 8.73 -2.08 -8.56
C LEU A 89 9.53 -1.86 -7.27
N ILE A 90 8.96 -1.03 -6.39
CA ILE A 90 9.38 -0.92 -4.99
C ILE A 90 8.32 -1.60 -4.14
N LEU A 91 8.69 -2.72 -3.52
CA LEU A 91 7.82 -3.43 -2.60
C LEU A 91 8.17 -3.07 -1.16
N CYS A 92 7.21 -2.50 -0.46
CA CYS A 92 7.30 -2.23 0.96
C CYS A 92 6.39 -3.21 1.69
N SER A 93 6.98 -4.11 2.48
CA SER A 93 6.21 -5.09 3.25
C SER A 93 6.23 -4.74 4.73
N SER A 94 5.07 -4.45 5.28
CA SER A 94 4.86 -4.12 6.68
C SER A 94 3.50 -4.59 7.14
N ASP A 95 3.43 -5.11 8.36
CA ASP A 95 2.18 -5.47 9.00
C ASP A 95 1.61 -4.32 9.85
N SER A 96 2.32 -3.20 9.93
CA SER A 96 1.83 -1.96 10.54
C SER A 96 0.84 -1.23 9.63
N VAL A 97 -0.06 -0.47 10.26
CA VAL A 97 -0.97 0.44 9.55
C VAL A 97 -0.19 1.70 9.20
N GLU A 98 0.41 1.71 8.02
CA GLU A 98 1.11 2.88 7.50
C GLU A 98 0.13 3.77 6.73
N ASP A 99 0.35 5.07 6.82
CA ASP A 99 -0.40 6.04 6.01
C ASP A 99 0.08 5.97 4.55
N ILE A 100 -0.79 5.46 3.69
CA ILE A 100 -0.52 5.25 2.26
C ILE A 100 -0.09 6.57 1.60
N ILE A 101 -0.71 7.68 1.99
CA ILE A 101 -0.47 8.99 1.38
C ILE A 101 0.84 9.57 1.88
N GLN A 102 1.09 9.53 3.20
CA GLN A 102 2.31 10.09 3.79
C GLN A 102 3.56 9.33 3.36
N GLU A 103 3.46 8.01 3.24
CA GLU A 103 4.55 7.15 2.79
C GLU A 103 4.76 7.18 1.26
N GLY A 104 3.86 7.84 0.52
CA GLY A 104 3.96 8.00 -0.92
C GLY A 104 3.86 6.68 -1.69
N TYR A 105 2.99 5.77 -1.25
CA TYR A 105 2.64 4.58 -2.02
C TYR A 105 1.74 4.95 -3.20
N ASP A 106 1.99 4.37 -4.36
CA ASP A 106 1.08 4.47 -5.51
C ASP A 106 -0.13 3.57 -5.31
N CYS A 107 0.07 2.41 -4.66
CA CYS A 107 -1.02 1.57 -4.21
C CYS A 107 -0.62 0.76 -2.96
N ALA A 108 -1.62 0.29 -2.20
CA ALA A 108 -1.38 -0.63 -1.09
C ALA A 108 -2.42 -1.74 -1.08
N ILE A 109 -1.97 -2.95 -0.74
CA ILE A 109 -2.83 -4.09 -0.46
C ILE A 109 -3.00 -4.17 1.04
N ARG A 110 -4.25 -4.20 1.50
CA ARG A 110 -4.59 -4.27 2.92
C ARG A 110 -5.52 -5.45 3.18
N ALA A 111 -5.33 -6.09 4.33
CA ALA A 111 -6.22 -7.13 4.83
C ALA A 111 -7.20 -6.53 5.84
N GLY A 112 -8.44 -7.03 5.86
CA GLY A 112 -9.49 -6.60 6.79
C GLY A 112 -10.39 -5.51 6.22
N ARG A 113 -11.16 -4.86 7.11
CA ARG A 113 -12.04 -3.75 6.73
C ARG A 113 -11.21 -2.50 6.48
N ILE A 114 -11.55 -1.80 5.44
CA ILE A 114 -10.97 -0.51 5.09
C ILE A 114 -11.99 0.55 5.50
N ASP A 115 -11.54 1.53 6.26
CA ASP A 115 -12.39 2.65 6.64
C ASP A 115 -12.66 3.54 5.42
N ASP A 116 -13.84 4.16 5.39
CA ASP A 116 -14.22 5.07 4.31
C ASP A 116 -13.22 6.24 4.21
N SER A 117 -12.78 6.51 3.00
CA SER A 117 -11.86 7.59 2.71
C SER A 117 -12.38 8.42 1.54
N THR A 118 -12.26 9.73 1.65
CA THR A 118 -12.61 10.67 0.57
C THR A 118 -11.50 10.79 -0.47
N THR A 119 -10.30 10.28 -0.17
CA THR A 119 -9.11 10.46 -1.00
C THR A 119 -8.56 9.18 -1.60
N LEU A 120 -9.00 8.01 -1.08
CA LEU A 120 -8.54 6.70 -1.54
C LEU A 120 -9.68 5.90 -2.16
N VAL A 121 -9.39 5.26 -3.28
CA VAL A 121 -10.31 4.31 -3.92
C VAL A 121 -9.87 2.90 -3.57
N ALA A 122 -10.76 2.13 -2.94
CA ALA A 122 -10.51 0.73 -2.62
C ALA A 122 -11.25 -0.20 -3.58
N ARG A 123 -10.61 -1.31 -3.93
CA ARG A 123 -11.19 -2.39 -4.72
C ARG A 123 -10.93 -3.73 -4.04
N PRO A 124 -11.92 -4.62 -3.90
CA PRO A 124 -11.71 -5.95 -3.36
C PRO A 124 -10.79 -6.75 -4.30
N LEU A 125 -9.75 -7.35 -3.72
CA LEU A 125 -8.79 -8.18 -4.45
C LEU A 125 -9.11 -9.66 -4.26
N ALA A 126 -9.36 -10.09 -3.02
CA ALA A 126 -9.67 -11.46 -2.65
C ALA A 126 -10.39 -11.51 -1.30
N ASN A 127 -11.02 -12.64 -1.02
CA ASN A 127 -11.60 -12.95 0.29
C ASN A 127 -10.79 -14.06 0.95
N PHE A 128 -10.65 -13.99 2.27
CA PHE A 128 -10.04 -15.07 3.06
C PHE A 128 -10.86 -15.27 4.35
N SER A 129 -10.74 -16.46 4.92
CA SER A 129 -11.39 -16.80 6.18
C SER A 129 -10.37 -16.95 7.28
N TRP A 130 -10.67 -16.47 8.45
CA TRP A 130 -9.93 -16.77 9.65
C TRP A 130 -10.09 -18.26 10.00
N ARG A 131 -8.99 -18.88 10.40
CA ARG A 131 -8.96 -20.28 10.83
C ARG A 131 -8.18 -20.39 12.11
N VAL A 132 -8.67 -21.19 13.04
CA VAL A 132 -7.90 -21.64 14.20
C VAL A 132 -7.06 -22.83 13.75
N LEU A 133 -5.77 -22.76 13.97
CA LEU A 133 -4.82 -23.80 13.53
C LEU A 133 -4.01 -24.28 14.72
N ALA A 134 -3.64 -25.56 14.69
CA ALA A 134 -2.72 -26.14 15.64
C ALA A 134 -1.73 -27.08 14.91
N SER A 135 -0.54 -27.24 15.47
CA SER A 135 0.40 -28.21 14.93
C SER A 135 -0.05 -29.66 15.23
N PRO A 136 0.32 -30.64 14.40
CA PRO A 136 0.03 -32.02 14.69
C PRO A 136 0.56 -32.50 16.05
N ALA A 137 1.75 -32.04 16.45
CA ALA A 137 2.34 -32.35 17.75
C ALA A 137 1.50 -31.81 18.92
N TYR A 138 0.93 -30.58 18.77
CA TYR A 138 0.03 -30.02 19.77
C TYR A 138 -1.24 -30.83 19.92
N ILE A 139 -1.87 -31.23 18.81
CA ILE A 139 -3.08 -32.05 18.81
C ILE A 139 -2.81 -33.41 19.42
N ALA A 140 -1.66 -34.03 19.13
CA ALA A 140 -1.28 -35.30 19.75
C ALA A 140 -1.09 -35.21 21.27
N ALA A 141 -0.60 -34.06 21.77
CA ALA A 141 -0.35 -33.87 23.20
C ALA A 141 -1.60 -33.43 23.99
N TYR A 142 -2.49 -32.64 23.40
CA TYR A 142 -3.59 -31.97 24.11
C TYR A 142 -4.98 -32.30 23.58
N GLY A 143 -5.07 -33.11 22.52
CA GLY A 143 -6.33 -33.41 21.86
C GLY A 143 -6.78 -32.34 20.88
N GLN A 144 -7.78 -32.70 20.06
CA GLN A 144 -8.42 -31.78 19.12
C GLN A 144 -9.64 -31.15 19.78
N PRO A 145 -9.78 -29.82 19.80
CA PRO A 145 -11.03 -29.20 20.25
C PRO A 145 -12.15 -29.46 19.25
N GLU A 146 -13.30 -29.90 19.71
CA GLU A 146 -14.48 -30.17 18.87
C GLU A 146 -15.48 -29.01 18.93
N THR A 147 -15.47 -28.25 20.01
CA THR A 147 -16.36 -27.11 20.24
C THR A 147 -15.58 -25.84 20.59
N LEU A 148 -16.21 -24.69 20.46
CA LEU A 148 -15.63 -23.41 20.89
C LEU A 148 -15.32 -23.40 22.39
N GLY A 149 -16.12 -24.07 23.22
CA GLY A 149 -15.90 -24.17 24.66
C GLY A 149 -14.63 -24.97 25.02
N ASP A 150 -14.22 -25.89 24.17
CA ASP A 150 -12.99 -26.65 24.41
C ASP A 150 -11.76 -25.77 24.29
N LEU A 151 -11.82 -24.68 23.52
CA LEU A 151 -10.71 -23.73 23.36
C LEU A 151 -10.29 -23.09 24.68
N GLU A 152 -11.17 -22.99 25.69
CA GLU A 152 -10.85 -22.47 27.02
C GLU A 152 -9.80 -23.32 27.75
N ARG A 153 -9.71 -24.60 27.40
CA ARG A 153 -8.74 -25.55 27.98
C ARG A 153 -7.43 -25.63 27.20
N HIS A 154 -7.37 -24.94 26.04
CA HIS A 154 -6.21 -24.93 25.16
C HIS A 154 -5.40 -23.67 25.33
N ARG A 155 -4.08 -23.78 25.18
CA ARG A 155 -3.20 -22.62 25.10
C ARG A 155 -3.26 -22.05 23.68
N ALA A 156 -3.61 -20.80 23.56
CA ALA A 156 -3.70 -20.12 22.27
C ALA A 156 -2.62 -19.05 22.12
N VAL A 157 -2.14 -18.89 20.90
CA VAL A 157 -1.39 -17.70 20.49
C VAL A 157 -2.40 -16.81 19.78
N GLY A 158 -2.70 -15.66 20.39
CA GLY A 158 -3.63 -14.70 19.85
C GLY A 158 -2.97 -13.83 18.78
N TYR A 159 -3.75 -13.43 17.80
CA TYR A 159 -3.38 -12.35 16.89
C TYR A 159 -3.85 -11.02 17.48
N LEU A 160 -2.93 -10.09 17.67
CA LEU A 160 -3.26 -8.75 18.12
C LEU A 160 -3.60 -7.89 16.90
N ASP A 161 -4.84 -7.50 16.76
CA ASP A 161 -5.22 -6.47 15.80
C ASP A 161 -4.80 -5.10 16.36
N HIS A 162 -3.77 -4.51 15.76
CA HIS A 162 -3.23 -3.21 16.18
C HIS A 162 -4.24 -2.06 16.11
N ARG A 163 -5.30 -2.21 15.33
CA ARG A 163 -6.35 -1.19 15.19
C ARG A 163 -7.35 -1.25 16.36
N THR A 164 -7.67 -2.43 16.83
CA THR A 164 -8.67 -2.63 17.90
C THR A 164 -8.05 -2.87 19.26
N GLY A 165 -6.76 -3.16 19.33
CA GLY A 165 -6.04 -3.51 20.55
C GLY A 165 -6.46 -4.88 21.13
N ARG A 166 -7.11 -5.71 20.33
CA ARG A 166 -7.62 -7.03 20.74
C ARG A 166 -7.22 -8.10 19.74
#